data_b13be56e2bfa5335cdb184e78cdfb170
#
_entry.id   b13be56e2bfa5335cdb184e78cdfb170
#
_cell.length_a   1.000
_cell.length_b   1.000
_cell.length_c   1.000
_cell.angle_alpha   90.00
_cell.angle_beta   90.00
_cell.angle_gamma   90.00
#
_symmetry.space_group_name_H-M   'P 1'
#
loop_
_entity.id
_entity.type
_entity.pdbx_description
1 polymer ?
#
loop_
_entity_poly.entity_id
_entity_poly.type
_entity_poly.pdbx_seq_one_letter_code
_entity_poly.pdbx_strand_id
1 'polypeptide(L)'
;ASHNTFEYNGLKFFNSDGYKITTKLENKIENLILNKKKYSKIINGKFSTGKAIRLEDASGRYSEFLKNTLPKNIKLIKLKIVLDCGNGATYEIAPHIFWELGHEVVCINAQPNGKNINFNCGAVNINELSKKVIKEKADIGFAFDGDGDRLIIVDEKGNEIDGDKIIALFAKHLVNLNKTKTKFPIITTVMSNIGLENYLLKELKVKLKRTSVGDINVIQEMQKHNSVLGGEQSGHIILSEFSKTGDGILAALKVTEIISNLKKSCSSTFNLYDNYPQIKINIPYNKITTKTEKYIKNINQKNNNIKNNRFLIRISGTEPVIRLLVEGKEMKSVQEQAKILEKKIRSILGL
;
A
#
# COMPACT_ATOMS: atom_id res chain seq x y z
N ALA A 1 -2.42 1.01 -13.12
CA ALA A 1 -1.52 0.87 -12.68
C ALA A 1 -0.84 -0.35 -12.08
N SER A 2 0.05 -0.19 -11.14
CA SER A 2 0.98 -1.25 -10.70
C SER A 2 0.33 -2.54 -10.22
N HIS A 3 -0.86 -2.46 -9.66
CA HIS A 3 -1.61 -3.59 -9.10
C HIS A 3 -2.70 -4.14 -10.03
N ASN A 4 -2.85 -3.58 -11.23
CA ASN A 4 -3.80 -4.05 -12.23
C ASN A 4 -3.16 -5.07 -13.18
N THR A 5 -3.99 -5.71 -14.00
CA THR A 5 -3.55 -6.58 -15.09
C THR A 5 -2.94 -5.77 -16.24
N PHE A 6 -2.28 -6.44 -17.17
CA PHE A 6 -1.45 -5.84 -18.22
C PHE A 6 -2.17 -4.81 -19.13
N GLU A 7 -3.50 -4.88 -19.24
CA GLU A 7 -4.30 -3.95 -20.03
C GLU A 7 -4.26 -2.52 -19.47
N TYR A 8 -3.92 -2.37 -18.19
CA TYR A 8 -3.87 -1.09 -17.47
C TYR A 8 -2.43 -0.64 -17.22
N ASN A 9 -1.62 -0.63 -18.24
CA ASN A 9 -0.22 -0.19 -18.14
C ASN A 9 -0.11 1.33 -17.94
N GLY A 10 1.01 1.78 -17.36
CA GLY A 10 1.26 3.19 -17.07
C GLY A 10 2.72 3.51 -16.83
N LEU A 11 3.02 4.80 -16.74
CA LEU A 11 4.35 5.32 -16.45
C LEU A 11 4.31 6.16 -15.17
N LYS A 12 5.29 5.96 -14.30
CA LYS A 12 5.52 6.79 -13.12
C LYS A 12 6.76 7.65 -13.36
N PHE A 13 6.64 8.96 -13.12
CA PHE A 13 7.74 9.91 -13.24
C PHE A 13 8.21 10.39 -11.87
N PHE A 14 9.51 10.47 -11.70
CA PHE A 14 10.15 10.95 -10.48
C PHE A 14 11.02 12.16 -10.77
N ASN A 15 11.13 13.06 -9.80
CA ASN A 15 12.02 14.22 -9.90
C ASN A 15 13.47 13.85 -9.52
N SER A 16 14.38 14.81 -9.63
CA SER A 16 15.80 14.62 -9.28
C SER A 16 16.03 14.23 -7.81
N ASP A 17 15.08 14.55 -6.94
CA ASP A 17 15.16 14.22 -5.51
C ASP A 17 14.59 12.84 -5.21
N GLY A 18 14.11 12.10 -6.21
CA GLY A 18 13.54 10.76 -6.08
C GLY A 18 12.08 10.73 -5.58
N TYR A 19 11.39 11.87 -5.54
CA TYR A 19 9.97 11.94 -5.29
C TYR A 19 9.18 11.87 -6.58
N LYS A 20 7.98 11.24 -6.52
CA LYS A 20 7.01 11.27 -7.61
C LYS A 20 6.68 12.72 -7.97
N ILE A 21 6.58 13.02 -9.27
CA ILE A 21 6.25 14.38 -9.72
C ILE A 21 4.88 14.82 -9.22
N THR A 22 4.70 16.14 -9.08
CA THR A 22 3.43 16.69 -8.59
C THR A 22 2.31 16.51 -9.59
N THR A 23 1.07 16.36 -9.15
CA THR A 23 -0.13 16.29 -10.00
C THR A 23 -0.23 17.48 -10.96
N LYS A 24 0.27 18.68 -10.56
CA LYS A 24 0.33 19.84 -11.44
C LYS A 24 1.25 19.60 -12.65
N LEU A 25 2.37 18.92 -12.43
CA LEU A 25 3.32 18.60 -13.51
C LEU A 25 2.79 17.44 -14.36
N GLU A 26 2.19 16.42 -13.75
CA GLU A 26 1.50 15.32 -14.47
C GLU A 26 0.44 15.90 -15.42
N ASN A 27 -0.47 16.72 -14.94
CA ASN A 27 -1.50 17.37 -15.75
C ASN A 27 -0.91 18.24 -16.88
N LYS A 28 0.24 18.88 -16.65
CA LYS A 28 0.93 19.65 -17.69
C LYS A 28 1.45 18.72 -18.79
N ILE A 29 2.05 17.59 -18.44
CA ILE A 29 2.57 16.59 -19.39
C ILE A 29 1.40 15.98 -20.17
N GLU A 30 0.34 15.55 -19.52
CA GLU A 30 -0.86 15.01 -20.17
C GLU A 30 -1.47 16.01 -21.16
N ASN A 31 -1.63 17.26 -20.76
CA ASN A 31 -2.13 18.32 -21.63
C ASN A 31 -1.24 18.57 -22.86
N LEU A 32 0.08 18.40 -22.74
CA LEU A 32 1.00 18.49 -23.86
C LEU A 32 0.82 17.32 -24.82
N ILE A 33 0.69 16.10 -24.29
CA ILE A 33 0.50 14.86 -25.09
C ILE A 33 -0.85 14.88 -25.81
N LEU A 34 -1.92 15.20 -25.10
CA LEU A 34 -3.30 15.18 -25.65
C LEU A 34 -3.56 16.33 -26.64
N ASN A 35 -2.82 17.43 -26.55
CA ASN A 35 -2.98 18.57 -27.46
C ASN A 35 -2.08 18.42 -28.70
N LYS A 36 -2.63 17.86 -29.79
CA LYS A 36 -1.91 17.62 -31.05
C LYS A 36 -1.11 18.81 -31.57
N LYS A 37 -1.64 20.03 -31.44
CA LYS A 37 -0.93 21.27 -31.91
C LYS A 37 0.30 21.59 -31.04
N LYS A 38 0.18 21.44 -29.71
CA LYS A 38 1.29 21.65 -28.78
C LYS A 38 2.33 20.56 -28.94
N TYR A 39 1.90 19.32 -29.05
CA TYR A 39 2.73 18.16 -29.29
C TYR A 39 3.55 18.26 -30.56
N SER A 40 2.92 18.65 -31.69
CA SER A 40 3.61 18.85 -32.96
C SER A 40 4.66 19.97 -32.90
N LYS A 41 4.39 21.06 -32.17
CA LYS A 41 5.39 22.13 -31.96
C LYS A 41 6.62 21.65 -31.19
N ILE A 42 6.40 20.74 -30.22
CA ILE A 42 7.48 20.16 -29.42
C ILE A 42 8.30 19.21 -30.30
N ILE A 43 7.69 18.28 -31.02
CA ILE A 43 8.39 17.27 -31.82
C ILE A 43 9.12 17.91 -33.03
N ASN A 44 8.51 18.90 -33.67
CA ASN A 44 9.13 19.61 -34.81
C ASN A 44 10.15 20.67 -34.38
N GLY A 45 10.41 20.86 -33.09
CA GLY A 45 11.45 21.72 -32.58
C GLY A 45 12.85 21.13 -32.80
N LYS A 46 13.87 21.98 -32.78
CA LYS A 46 15.28 21.52 -32.80
C LYS A 46 15.61 20.92 -31.42
N PHE A 47 15.56 19.61 -31.31
CA PHE A 47 16.04 18.90 -30.13
C PHE A 47 17.35 18.20 -30.42
N SER A 48 18.28 18.24 -29.46
CA SER A 48 19.37 17.30 -29.45
C SER A 48 18.85 15.97 -28.89
N THR A 49 18.98 14.90 -29.62
CA THR A 49 18.66 13.56 -29.13
C THR A 49 19.71 13.13 -28.11
N GLY A 50 19.28 12.73 -26.94
CA GLY A 50 20.16 12.12 -25.94
C GLY A 50 20.62 10.72 -26.35
N LYS A 51 21.65 10.20 -25.69
CA LYS A 51 22.13 8.83 -25.86
C LYS A 51 21.44 7.92 -24.84
N ALA A 52 20.84 6.83 -25.30
CA ALA A 52 20.34 5.77 -24.41
C ALA A 52 21.52 4.96 -23.88
N ILE A 53 21.56 4.77 -22.57
CA ILE A 53 22.56 3.91 -21.89
C ILE A 53 21.78 2.89 -21.09
N ARG A 54 22.10 1.60 -21.27
CA ARG A 54 21.58 0.53 -20.44
C ARG A 54 22.41 0.42 -19.16
N LEU A 55 21.73 0.45 -18.01
CA LEU A 55 22.35 0.27 -16.71
C LEU A 55 22.24 -1.24 -16.33
N GLU A 56 23.28 -2.00 -16.61
CA GLU A 56 23.26 -3.47 -16.44
C GLU A 56 23.40 -3.91 -14.98
N ASP A 57 23.97 -3.07 -14.12
CA ASP A 57 24.22 -3.36 -12.71
C ASP A 57 23.11 -2.81 -11.76
N ALA A 58 21.98 -2.36 -12.29
CA ALA A 58 20.90 -1.79 -11.50
C ALA A 58 20.36 -2.75 -10.44
N SER A 59 20.17 -4.03 -10.79
CA SER A 59 19.71 -5.07 -9.86
C SER A 59 20.68 -5.29 -8.70
N GLY A 60 21.99 -5.36 -9.00
CA GLY A 60 23.03 -5.51 -7.98
C GLY A 60 23.10 -4.31 -7.04
N ARG A 61 23.07 -3.10 -7.58
CA ARG A 61 23.06 -1.86 -6.76
C ARG A 61 21.86 -1.81 -5.83
N TYR A 62 20.67 -2.15 -6.32
CA TYR A 62 19.46 -2.17 -5.52
C TYR A 62 19.52 -3.26 -4.44
N SER A 63 19.99 -4.46 -4.76
CA SER A 63 20.19 -5.54 -3.79
C SER A 63 21.15 -5.13 -2.67
N GLU A 64 22.28 -4.50 -3.01
CA GLU A 64 23.22 -3.98 -2.01
C GLU A 64 22.62 -2.85 -1.18
N PHE A 65 21.88 -1.93 -1.81
CA PHE A 65 21.17 -0.90 -1.07
C PHE A 65 20.22 -1.51 -0.03
N LEU A 66 19.40 -2.48 -0.42
CA LEU A 66 18.44 -3.12 0.48
C LEU A 66 19.14 -3.87 1.62
N LYS A 67 20.17 -4.66 1.34
CA LYS A 67 20.94 -5.36 2.38
C LYS A 67 21.60 -4.38 3.37
N ASN A 68 22.10 -3.24 2.88
CA ASN A 68 22.68 -2.20 3.71
C ASN A 68 21.67 -1.44 4.60
N THR A 69 20.37 -1.62 4.41
CA THR A 69 19.33 -1.11 5.33
C THR A 69 19.26 -1.93 6.62
N LEU A 70 19.76 -3.16 6.60
CA LEU A 70 19.82 -4.01 7.78
C LEU A 70 20.97 -3.60 8.70
N PRO A 71 20.85 -3.73 10.04
CA PRO A 71 21.95 -3.48 10.96
C PRO A 71 23.15 -4.40 10.66
N LYS A 72 24.36 -3.85 10.62
CA LYS A 72 25.58 -4.60 10.27
C LYS A 72 25.83 -5.89 11.06
N ASN A 73 25.37 -5.94 12.31
CA ASN A 73 25.59 -7.07 13.22
C ASN A 73 24.32 -7.90 13.45
N ILE A 74 23.31 -7.76 12.60
CA ILE A 74 22.09 -8.54 12.77
C ILE A 74 22.34 -10.02 12.49
N LYS A 75 21.86 -10.88 13.37
CA LYS A 75 21.77 -12.32 13.14
C LYS A 75 20.34 -12.64 12.76
N LEU A 76 20.07 -12.72 11.48
CA LEU A 76 18.78 -13.18 10.98
C LEU A 76 18.58 -14.65 11.33
N ILE A 77 17.41 -15.01 11.85
CA ILE A 77 17.02 -16.40 11.98
C ILE A 77 16.70 -16.95 10.59
N LYS A 78 17.07 -18.20 10.31
CA LYS A 78 16.68 -18.84 9.07
C LYS A 78 15.18 -19.06 9.06
N LEU A 79 14.49 -18.48 8.08
CA LEU A 79 13.05 -18.66 7.85
C LEU A 79 12.83 -19.40 6.54
N LYS A 80 11.75 -20.16 6.47
CA LYS A 80 11.20 -20.65 5.21
C LYS A 80 10.16 -19.64 4.73
N ILE A 81 10.42 -19.00 3.58
CA ILE A 81 9.66 -17.88 3.04
C ILE A 81 9.03 -18.28 1.71
N VAL A 82 7.75 -18.05 1.54
CA VAL A 82 7.10 -18.11 0.23
C VAL A 82 6.99 -16.70 -0.34
N LEU A 83 7.49 -16.48 -1.55
CA LEU A 83 7.40 -15.21 -2.27
C LEU A 83 6.43 -15.34 -3.43
N ASP A 84 5.42 -14.49 -3.46
CA ASP A 84 4.54 -14.26 -4.61
C ASP A 84 4.98 -12.96 -5.27
N CYS A 85 5.63 -13.06 -6.42
CA CYS A 85 6.19 -11.92 -7.13
C CYS A 85 5.19 -11.25 -8.10
N GLY A 86 3.91 -11.68 -8.10
CA GLY A 86 2.87 -11.11 -8.95
C GLY A 86 3.20 -11.12 -10.45
N ASN A 87 4.15 -11.97 -10.90
CA ASN A 87 4.77 -11.93 -12.24
C ASN A 87 5.22 -10.51 -12.63
N GLY A 88 5.69 -9.74 -11.66
CA GLY A 88 6.11 -8.35 -11.78
C GLY A 88 7.61 -8.15 -11.61
N ALA A 89 8.03 -6.92 -11.34
CA ALA A 89 9.44 -6.50 -11.30
C ALA A 89 10.29 -7.19 -10.21
N THR A 90 9.66 -7.75 -9.17
CA THR A 90 10.36 -8.37 -8.04
C THR A 90 10.80 -9.80 -8.30
N TYR A 91 10.46 -10.40 -9.44
CA TYR A 91 10.58 -11.84 -9.71
C TYR A 91 12.01 -12.42 -9.62
N GLU A 92 13.02 -11.63 -9.93
CA GLU A 92 14.44 -12.03 -9.79
C GLU A 92 15.05 -11.53 -8.48
N ILE A 93 14.80 -10.25 -8.16
CA ILE A 93 15.50 -9.56 -7.08
C ILE A 93 15.07 -10.07 -5.71
N ALA A 94 13.75 -10.20 -5.46
CA ALA A 94 13.26 -10.60 -4.16
C ALA A 94 13.76 -12.01 -3.76
N PRO A 95 13.62 -13.06 -4.60
CA PRO A 95 14.15 -14.38 -4.28
C PRO A 95 15.65 -14.38 -3.99
N HIS A 96 16.42 -13.66 -4.82
CA HIS A 96 17.88 -13.61 -4.69
C HIS A 96 18.32 -13.00 -3.36
N ILE A 97 17.72 -11.85 -2.95
CA ILE A 97 18.07 -11.17 -1.71
C ILE A 97 17.77 -12.06 -0.49
N PHE A 98 16.59 -12.66 -0.42
CA PHE A 98 16.23 -13.50 0.72
C PHE A 98 17.08 -14.77 0.79
N TRP A 99 17.44 -15.35 -0.36
CA TRP A 99 18.35 -16.48 -0.42
C TRP A 99 19.78 -16.11 0.04
N GLU A 100 20.33 -14.99 -0.42
CA GLU A 100 21.65 -14.50 0.03
C GLU A 100 21.69 -14.22 1.53
N LEU A 101 20.56 -13.83 2.13
CA LEU A 101 20.43 -13.61 3.56
C LEU A 101 20.27 -14.93 4.37
N GLY A 102 20.31 -16.09 3.69
CA GLY A 102 20.32 -17.41 4.33
C GLY A 102 18.94 -18.01 4.59
N HIS A 103 17.87 -17.46 4.01
CA HIS A 103 16.52 -18.00 4.11
C HIS A 103 16.29 -19.14 3.11
N GLU A 104 15.35 -20.05 3.44
CA GLU A 104 14.81 -21.01 2.48
C GLU A 104 13.67 -20.34 1.71
N VAL A 105 13.82 -20.22 0.39
CA VAL A 105 12.92 -19.44 -0.46
C VAL A 105 12.15 -20.36 -1.41
N VAL A 106 10.83 -20.23 -1.41
CA VAL A 106 9.92 -20.85 -2.39
C VAL A 106 9.23 -19.74 -3.16
N CYS A 107 9.32 -19.74 -4.49
CA CYS A 107 8.72 -18.72 -5.32
C CYS A 107 7.46 -19.22 -6.02
N ILE A 108 6.46 -18.36 -6.12
CA ILE A 108 5.30 -18.51 -7.00
C ILE A 108 5.13 -17.24 -7.81
N ASN A 109 4.47 -17.34 -8.96
CA ASN A 109 4.21 -16.19 -9.83
C ASN A 109 5.47 -15.35 -10.13
N ALA A 110 6.58 -16.03 -10.43
CA ALA A 110 7.89 -15.45 -10.72
C ALA A 110 8.35 -15.73 -12.17
N GLN A 111 7.43 -15.90 -13.10
CA GLN A 111 7.71 -16.15 -14.53
C GLN A 111 6.92 -15.18 -15.41
N PRO A 112 7.33 -13.89 -15.46
CA PRO A 112 6.63 -12.88 -16.23
C PRO A 112 6.66 -13.18 -17.73
N ASN A 113 5.52 -13.11 -18.39
CA ASN A 113 5.38 -13.28 -19.83
C ASN A 113 4.80 -12.04 -20.55
N GLY A 114 4.70 -10.91 -19.85
CA GLY A 114 4.15 -9.66 -20.35
C GLY A 114 2.63 -9.54 -20.30
N LYS A 115 1.89 -10.63 -19.97
CA LYS A 115 0.43 -10.64 -19.90
C LYS A 115 -0.13 -11.18 -18.58
N ASN A 116 0.70 -11.83 -17.78
CA ASN A 116 0.28 -12.49 -16.54
C ASN A 116 0.53 -11.66 -15.28
N ILE A 117 1.00 -10.42 -15.40
CA ILE A 117 1.24 -9.53 -14.26
C ILE A 117 -0.04 -9.31 -13.44
N ASN A 118 0.03 -9.53 -12.12
CA ASN A 118 -1.08 -9.40 -11.16
C ASN A 118 -2.33 -10.27 -11.48
N PHE A 119 -2.25 -11.17 -12.45
CA PHE A 119 -3.39 -11.98 -12.81
C PHE A 119 -3.63 -13.08 -11.77
N ASN A 120 -4.62 -12.85 -10.90
CA ASN A 120 -5.00 -13.73 -9.78
C ASN A 120 -3.85 -14.02 -8.78
N CYS A 121 -2.88 -13.14 -8.65
CA CYS A 121 -1.69 -13.33 -7.83
C CYS A 121 -1.18 -12.02 -7.21
N GLY A 122 -0.08 -12.10 -6.46
CA GLY A 122 0.58 -10.97 -5.83
C GLY A 122 -0.24 -10.30 -4.75
N ALA A 123 0.08 -9.04 -4.44
CA ALA A 123 -0.53 -8.28 -3.34
C ALA A 123 -2.04 -8.00 -3.50
N VAL A 124 -2.61 -8.25 -4.66
CA VAL A 124 -4.04 -8.06 -4.92
C VAL A 124 -4.86 -9.33 -4.74
N ASN A 125 -4.23 -10.50 -4.74
CA ASN A 125 -4.89 -11.79 -4.55
C ASN A 125 -3.93 -12.79 -3.90
N ILE A 126 -4.02 -12.92 -2.61
CA ILE A 126 -3.14 -13.76 -1.80
C ILE A 126 -3.60 -15.23 -1.67
N ASN A 127 -4.66 -15.64 -2.36
CA ASN A 127 -5.24 -16.99 -2.18
C ASN A 127 -4.25 -18.11 -2.48
N GLU A 128 -3.45 -17.97 -3.53
CA GLU A 128 -2.44 -18.96 -3.89
C GLU A 128 -1.29 -18.93 -2.88
N LEU A 129 -0.83 -17.75 -2.49
CA LEU A 129 0.20 -17.58 -1.47
C LEU A 129 -0.20 -18.24 -0.15
N SER A 130 -1.42 -17.98 0.33
CA SER A 130 -1.94 -18.57 1.58
C SER A 130 -1.92 -20.11 1.54
N LYS A 131 -2.42 -20.71 0.46
CA LYS A 131 -2.38 -22.17 0.27
C LYS A 131 -0.94 -22.69 0.21
N LYS A 132 -0.05 -21.96 -0.46
CA LYS A 132 1.35 -22.36 -0.60
C LYS A 132 2.10 -22.30 0.71
N VAL A 133 1.91 -21.25 1.53
CA VAL A 133 2.49 -21.11 2.87
C VAL A 133 2.13 -22.32 3.74
N ILE A 134 0.84 -22.67 3.79
CA ILE A 134 0.35 -23.83 4.57
C ILE A 134 0.96 -25.13 4.03
N LYS A 135 0.93 -25.35 2.69
CA LYS A 135 1.45 -26.56 2.06
C LYS A 135 2.94 -26.77 2.33
N GLU A 136 3.71 -25.71 2.22
CA GLU A 136 5.16 -25.71 2.43
C GLU A 136 5.55 -25.70 3.90
N LYS A 137 4.60 -25.52 4.82
CA LYS A 137 4.84 -25.26 6.24
C LYS A 137 5.84 -24.10 6.43
N ALA A 138 5.67 -23.04 5.64
CA ALA A 138 6.54 -21.89 5.66
C ALA A 138 6.25 -21.01 6.87
N ASP A 139 7.27 -20.30 7.34
CA ASP A 139 7.16 -19.38 8.49
C ASP A 139 6.40 -18.12 8.14
N ILE A 140 6.45 -17.71 6.85
CA ILE A 140 5.85 -16.47 6.35
C ILE A 140 5.73 -16.49 4.82
N GLY A 141 4.74 -15.78 4.30
CA GLY A 141 4.58 -15.47 2.88
C GLY A 141 4.62 -13.98 2.62
N PHE A 142 5.27 -13.55 1.56
CA PHE A 142 5.29 -12.16 1.08
C PHE A 142 4.71 -12.08 -0.32
N ALA A 143 3.71 -11.24 -0.52
CA ALA A 143 3.12 -10.94 -1.82
C ALA A 143 3.44 -9.50 -2.24
N PHE A 144 4.00 -9.36 -3.43
CA PHE A 144 4.28 -8.06 -4.06
C PHE A 144 3.30 -7.78 -5.18
N ASP A 145 3.11 -6.52 -5.54
CA ASP A 145 2.39 -6.14 -6.75
C ASP A 145 3.35 -5.97 -7.95
N GLY A 146 2.81 -5.60 -9.10
CA GLY A 146 3.53 -5.64 -10.37
C GLY A 146 4.81 -4.81 -10.43
N ASP A 147 4.89 -3.65 -9.80
CA ASP A 147 6.11 -2.82 -9.71
C ASP A 147 6.82 -2.94 -8.35
N GLY A 148 6.28 -3.77 -7.43
CA GLY A 148 6.92 -4.12 -6.18
C GLY A 148 6.85 -3.01 -5.11
N ASP A 149 5.97 -2.02 -5.27
CA ASP A 149 5.83 -0.93 -4.29
C ASP A 149 4.89 -1.27 -3.12
N ARG A 150 4.22 -2.44 -3.18
CA ARG A 150 3.33 -2.96 -2.13
C ARG A 150 3.80 -4.28 -1.56
N LEU A 151 3.43 -4.50 -0.31
CA LEU A 151 3.63 -5.75 0.41
C LEU A 151 2.35 -6.14 1.15
N ILE A 152 1.85 -7.34 0.90
CA ILE A 152 0.90 -8.05 1.76
C ILE A 152 1.59 -9.29 2.31
N ILE A 153 1.31 -9.62 3.56
CA ILE A 153 1.96 -10.74 4.25
C ILE A 153 0.92 -11.83 4.52
N VAL A 154 1.39 -13.07 4.52
CA VAL A 154 0.63 -14.23 4.98
C VAL A 154 1.40 -14.88 6.12
N ASP A 155 0.73 -15.09 7.25
CA ASP A 155 1.34 -15.78 8.39
C ASP A 155 1.42 -17.30 8.17
N GLU A 156 2.09 -18.00 9.07
CA GLU A 156 2.29 -19.46 9.03
C GLU A 156 0.96 -20.25 9.12
N LYS A 157 -0.15 -19.58 9.44
CA LYS A 157 -1.50 -20.18 9.50
C LYS A 157 -2.31 -19.90 8.23
N GLY A 158 -1.73 -19.15 7.28
CA GLY A 158 -2.40 -18.75 6.05
C GLY A 158 -3.28 -17.51 6.16
N ASN A 159 -3.21 -16.76 7.25
CA ASN A 159 -3.99 -15.53 7.44
C ASN A 159 -3.30 -14.33 6.79
N GLU A 160 -4.10 -13.46 6.18
CA GLU A 160 -3.66 -12.20 5.62
C GLU A 160 -3.27 -11.19 6.71
N ILE A 161 -2.16 -10.52 6.49
CA ILE A 161 -1.68 -9.38 7.26
C ILE A 161 -1.56 -8.21 6.30
N ASP A 162 -2.47 -7.27 6.41
CA ASP A 162 -2.57 -6.09 5.54
C ASP A 162 -1.58 -4.98 5.91
N GLY A 163 -1.56 -3.92 5.10
CA GLY A 163 -0.67 -2.77 5.31
C GLY A 163 -0.87 -2.07 6.65
N ASP A 164 -2.08 -2.05 7.20
CA ASP A 164 -2.35 -1.44 8.51
C ASP A 164 -1.64 -2.21 9.64
N LYS A 165 -1.60 -3.53 9.56
CA LYS A 165 -0.87 -4.37 10.51
C LYS A 165 0.65 -4.19 10.38
N ILE A 166 1.15 -4.06 9.15
CA ILE A 166 2.58 -3.80 8.87
C ILE A 166 2.96 -2.43 9.46
N ILE A 167 2.16 -1.39 9.24
CA ILE A 167 2.36 -0.06 9.81
C ILE A 167 2.36 -0.11 11.35
N ALA A 168 1.44 -0.88 11.96
CA ALA A 168 1.39 -1.04 13.41
C ALA A 168 2.68 -1.68 13.96
N LEU A 169 3.19 -2.71 13.28
CA LEU A 169 4.45 -3.37 13.66
C LEU A 169 5.63 -2.40 13.60
N PHE A 170 5.77 -1.67 12.50
CA PHE A 170 6.84 -0.68 12.34
C PHE A 170 6.72 0.46 13.34
N ALA A 171 5.51 0.94 13.62
CA ALA A 171 5.29 1.95 14.64
C ALA A 171 5.76 1.48 16.02
N LYS A 172 5.39 0.25 16.42
CA LYS A 172 5.85 -0.37 17.67
C LYS A 172 7.36 -0.50 17.72
N HIS A 173 7.97 -0.94 16.62
CA HIS A 173 9.41 -1.08 16.52
C HIS A 173 10.13 0.27 16.67
N LEU A 174 9.66 1.32 15.99
CA LEU A 174 10.22 2.67 16.08
C LEU A 174 10.11 3.26 17.51
N VAL A 175 8.98 3.06 18.17
CA VAL A 175 8.78 3.49 19.57
C VAL A 175 9.76 2.78 20.49
N ASN A 176 9.94 1.47 20.34
CA ASN A 176 10.88 0.69 21.16
C ASN A 176 12.35 1.09 20.97
N LEU A 177 12.71 1.54 19.77
CA LEU A 177 14.05 2.06 19.48
C LEU A 177 14.27 3.51 19.98
N ASN A 178 13.29 4.10 20.67
CA ASN A 178 13.30 5.53 21.05
C ASN A 178 13.51 6.50 19.86
N LYS A 179 13.38 6.01 18.62
CA LYS A 179 13.54 6.83 17.41
C LYS A 179 12.36 7.77 17.18
N THR A 180 11.20 7.40 17.71
CA THR A 180 10.03 8.27 17.73
C THR A 180 9.65 8.58 19.16
N LYS A 181 10.31 9.52 19.78
CA LYS A 181 9.66 10.27 20.84
C LYS A 181 8.51 11.04 20.19
N THR A 182 7.41 10.35 19.90
CA THR A 182 6.02 10.85 19.70
C THR A 182 5.83 12.22 19.02
N LYS A 183 6.85 12.80 18.39
CA LYS A 183 6.78 14.13 17.77
C LYS A 183 6.08 14.13 16.41
N PHE A 184 6.14 13.02 15.69
CA PHE A 184 5.63 12.97 14.33
C PHE A 184 4.48 11.97 14.22
N PRO A 185 3.36 12.37 13.58
CA PRO A 185 2.25 11.44 13.36
C PRO A 185 2.64 10.38 12.34
N ILE A 186 2.05 9.21 12.44
CA ILE A 186 2.04 8.23 11.35
C ILE A 186 1.00 8.65 10.33
N ILE A 187 1.37 8.61 9.06
CA ILE A 187 0.50 9.07 7.98
C ILE A 187 -0.10 7.87 7.26
N THR A 188 -1.44 7.82 7.20
CA THR A 188 -2.17 6.79 6.44
C THR A 188 -3.28 7.43 5.61
N THR A 189 -4.03 6.62 4.87
CA THR A 189 -5.19 7.12 4.15
C THR A 189 -6.49 6.97 4.96
N VAL A 190 -7.56 7.59 4.47
CA VAL A 190 -8.91 7.45 5.03
C VAL A 190 -9.43 6.01 4.98
N MET A 191 -8.74 5.09 4.31
CA MET A 191 -9.11 3.68 4.23
C MET A 191 -8.61 2.84 5.40
N SER A 192 -7.60 3.32 6.14
CA SER A 192 -7.03 2.58 7.28
C SER A 192 -8.06 2.33 8.38
N ASN A 193 -7.98 1.14 8.96
CA ASN A 193 -8.89 0.66 9.99
C ASN A 193 -8.81 1.51 11.27
N ILE A 194 -9.94 1.76 11.91
CA ILE A 194 -9.98 2.50 13.19
C ILE A 194 -9.25 1.74 14.31
N GLY A 195 -9.12 0.40 14.18
CA GLY A 195 -8.34 -0.42 15.10
C GLY A 195 -6.87 0.01 15.13
N LEU A 196 -6.28 0.32 13.97
CA LEU A 196 -4.93 0.86 13.88
C LEU A 196 -4.80 2.19 14.65
N GLU A 197 -5.73 3.13 14.43
CA GLU A 197 -5.71 4.44 15.13
C GLU A 197 -5.80 4.28 16.63
N ASN A 198 -6.71 3.42 17.09
CA ASN A 198 -6.87 3.14 18.52
C ASN A 198 -5.61 2.50 19.11
N TYR A 199 -4.99 1.55 18.41
CA TYR A 199 -3.75 0.92 18.83
C TYR A 199 -2.61 1.93 18.96
N LEU A 200 -2.38 2.72 17.90
CA LEU A 200 -1.33 3.74 17.90
C LEU A 200 -1.51 4.76 19.02
N LEU A 201 -2.74 5.25 19.22
CA LEU A 201 -3.03 6.28 20.22
C LEU A 201 -2.99 5.73 21.65
N LYS A 202 -3.62 4.58 21.90
CA LYS A 202 -3.78 4.05 23.26
C LYS A 202 -2.56 3.31 23.77
N GLU A 203 -1.95 2.46 22.92
CA GLU A 203 -0.81 1.63 23.34
C GLU A 203 0.53 2.31 23.09
N LEU A 204 0.70 2.98 21.94
CA LEU A 204 1.98 3.57 21.56
C LEU A 204 2.07 5.07 21.86
N LYS A 205 0.96 5.74 22.18
CA LYS A 205 0.88 7.21 22.36
C LYS A 205 1.31 8.00 21.12
N VAL A 206 1.12 7.42 19.95
CA VAL A 206 1.45 8.00 18.64
C VAL A 206 0.16 8.43 17.94
N LYS A 207 0.16 9.63 17.36
CA LYS A 207 -0.99 10.12 16.59
C LYS A 207 -0.99 9.53 15.19
N LEU A 208 -2.17 9.13 14.71
CA LEU A 208 -2.41 8.81 13.31
C LEU A 208 -3.00 10.04 12.60
N LYS A 209 -2.53 10.33 11.41
CA LYS A 209 -3.12 11.35 10.54
C LYS A 209 -3.54 10.71 9.21
N ARG A 210 -4.78 10.98 8.81
CA ARG A 210 -5.35 10.42 7.57
C ARG A 210 -5.31 11.43 6.43
N THR A 211 -4.94 10.95 5.24
CA THR A 211 -5.01 11.70 3.99
C THR A 211 -6.07 11.10 3.07
N SER A 212 -6.31 11.74 1.93
CA SER A 212 -7.01 11.12 0.80
C SER A 212 -6.23 9.91 0.30
N VAL A 213 -6.92 8.95 -0.35
CA VAL A 213 -6.30 7.77 -0.96
C VAL A 213 -5.31 8.20 -2.05
N GLY A 214 -4.19 7.50 -2.12
CA GLY A 214 -3.13 7.69 -3.09
C GLY A 214 -1.77 7.96 -2.44
N ASP A 215 -0.75 7.29 -2.95
CA ASP A 215 0.64 7.35 -2.50
C ASP A 215 1.17 8.79 -2.41
N ILE A 216 0.88 9.61 -3.42
CA ILE A 216 1.29 11.01 -3.46
C ILE A 216 0.75 11.83 -2.29
N ASN A 217 -0.50 11.58 -1.86
CA ASN A 217 -1.10 12.28 -0.72
C ASN A 217 -0.43 11.88 0.59
N VAL A 218 -0.07 10.59 0.73
CA VAL A 218 0.65 10.08 1.90
C VAL A 218 2.04 10.73 1.96
N ILE A 219 2.80 10.71 0.87
CA ILE A 219 4.15 11.28 0.78
C ILE A 219 4.13 12.78 1.10
N GLN A 220 3.23 13.54 0.50
CA GLN A 220 3.12 14.99 0.75
C GLN A 220 2.81 15.31 2.22
N GLU A 221 1.92 14.54 2.84
CA GLU A 221 1.58 14.75 4.23
C GLU A 221 2.70 14.27 5.17
N MET A 222 3.45 13.21 4.80
CA MET A 222 4.67 12.81 5.50
C MET A 222 5.72 13.91 5.48
N GLN A 223 5.98 14.52 4.32
CA GLN A 223 6.93 15.64 4.19
C GLN A 223 6.52 16.83 5.06
N LYS A 224 5.24 17.22 5.01
CA LYS A 224 4.69 18.33 5.78
C LYS A 224 4.85 18.17 7.30
N HIS A 225 4.81 16.93 7.79
CA HIS A 225 4.89 16.60 9.21
C HIS A 225 6.21 15.97 9.62
N ASN A 226 7.19 15.85 8.71
CA ASN A 226 8.45 15.14 8.92
C ASN A 226 8.24 13.71 9.44
N SER A 227 7.16 13.05 8.96
CA SER A 227 6.84 11.70 9.37
C SER A 227 7.83 10.70 8.79
N VAL A 228 8.28 9.76 9.61
CA VAL A 228 9.23 8.71 9.21
C VAL A 228 8.53 7.44 8.72
N LEU A 229 7.24 7.29 9.00
CA LEU A 229 6.43 6.14 8.64
C LEU A 229 5.08 6.57 8.07
N GLY A 230 4.76 6.07 6.93
CA GLY A 230 3.44 6.22 6.33
C GLY A 230 3.09 5.04 5.44
N GLY A 231 1.84 5.01 4.97
CA GLY A 231 1.42 3.98 4.03
C GLY A 231 -0.09 3.83 3.92
N GLU A 232 -0.49 2.76 3.29
CA GLU A 232 -1.88 2.43 2.99
C GLU A 232 -2.22 0.99 3.40
N GLN A 233 -3.48 0.72 3.72
CA GLN A 233 -3.97 -0.63 3.99
C GLN A 233 -3.65 -1.61 2.85
N SER A 234 -3.56 -1.12 1.61
CA SER A 234 -3.20 -1.90 0.41
C SER A 234 -1.75 -2.40 0.38
N GLY A 235 -0.95 -2.12 1.40
CA GLY A 235 0.43 -2.58 1.50
C GLY A 235 1.49 -1.64 0.95
N HIS A 236 1.13 -0.45 0.46
CA HIS A 236 2.10 0.58 0.08
C HIS A 236 2.69 1.21 1.34
N ILE A 237 3.90 0.81 1.72
CA ILE A 237 4.55 1.20 2.97
C ILE A 237 5.77 2.07 2.68
N ILE A 238 5.85 3.23 3.33
CA ILE A 238 6.92 4.20 3.17
C ILE A 238 7.71 4.31 4.47
N LEU A 239 8.97 3.94 4.41
CA LEU A 239 9.97 4.10 5.46
C LEU A 239 10.94 5.21 5.02
N SER A 240 10.64 6.47 5.36
CA SER A 240 11.34 7.64 4.78
C SER A 240 12.81 7.76 5.20
N GLU A 241 13.25 7.00 6.20
CA GLU A 241 14.66 6.85 6.56
C GLU A 241 15.46 6.16 5.42
N PHE A 242 14.80 5.28 4.64
CA PHE A 242 15.45 4.47 3.62
C PHE A 242 14.99 4.80 2.20
N SER A 243 13.69 5.01 2.00
CA SER A 243 13.10 5.26 0.68
C SER A 243 12.09 6.40 0.71
N LYS A 244 12.04 7.19 -0.38
CA LYS A 244 11.08 8.28 -0.56
C LYS A 244 9.75 7.85 -1.16
N THR A 245 9.61 6.57 -1.47
CA THR A 245 8.39 5.94 -1.98
C THR A 245 8.16 4.60 -1.29
N GLY A 246 7.01 3.96 -1.51
CA GLY A 246 6.79 2.60 -1.08
C GLY A 246 7.77 1.63 -1.72
N ASP A 247 8.16 0.62 -0.96
CA ASP A 247 9.08 -0.42 -1.39
C ASP A 247 8.74 -1.71 -0.65
N GLY A 248 8.15 -2.66 -1.37
CA GLY A 248 7.66 -3.92 -0.81
C GLY A 248 8.78 -4.81 -0.32
N ILE A 249 9.91 -4.88 -1.04
CA ILE A 249 11.05 -5.72 -0.64
C ILE A 249 11.72 -5.14 0.61
N LEU A 250 11.92 -3.81 0.65
CA LEU A 250 12.41 -3.13 1.85
C LEU A 250 11.53 -3.41 3.06
N ALA A 251 10.21 -3.26 2.89
CA ALA A 251 9.26 -3.54 3.96
C ALA A 251 9.33 -5.00 4.43
N ALA A 252 9.43 -5.97 3.50
CA ALA A 252 9.56 -7.40 3.82
C ALA A 252 10.87 -7.70 4.57
N LEU A 253 11.99 -7.10 4.17
CA LEU A 253 13.27 -7.22 4.88
C LEU A 253 13.20 -6.67 6.30
N LYS A 254 12.57 -5.52 6.48
CA LYS A 254 12.38 -4.93 7.82
C LYS A 254 11.45 -5.75 8.71
N VAL A 255 10.43 -6.39 8.15
CA VAL A 255 9.62 -7.37 8.87
C VAL A 255 10.46 -8.57 9.30
N THR A 256 11.28 -9.11 8.40
CA THR A 256 12.18 -10.24 8.69
C THR A 256 13.20 -9.88 9.79
N GLU A 257 13.75 -8.67 9.76
CA GLU A 257 14.59 -8.11 10.83
C GLU A 257 13.88 -8.13 12.18
N ILE A 258 12.65 -7.63 12.24
CA ILE A 258 11.88 -7.55 13.49
C ILE A 258 11.53 -8.96 14.02
N ILE A 259 11.10 -9.87 13.15
CA ILE A 259 10.79 -11.27 13.51
C ILE A 259 12.03 -11.93 14.09
N SER A 260 13.19 -11.74 13.46
CA SER A 260 14.46 -12.30 13.92
C SER A 260 14.87 -11.78 15.29
N ASN A 261 14.69 -10.49 15.55
CA ASN A 261 14.98 -9.88 16.84
C ASN A 261 14.02 -10.35 17.94
N LEU A 262 12.74 -10.52 17.61
CA LEU A 262 11.72 -10.95 18.57
C LEU A 262 11.75 -12.45 18.83
N LYS A 263 12.29 -13.26 17.89
CA LYS A 263 12.28 -14.73 17.92
C LYS A 263 10.87 -15.30 18.11
N LYS A 264 9.87 -14.69 17.45
CA LYS A 264 8.46 -15.10 17.51
C LYS A 264 7.99 -15.52 16.13
N SER A 265 6.93 -16.34 16.08
CA SER A 265 6.25 -16.64 14.83
C SER A 265 5.63 -15.38 14.20
N CYS A 266 5.35 -15.43 12.90
CA CYS A 266 4.72 -14.34 12.18
C CYS A 266 3.39 -13.96 12.82
N SER A 267 2.47 -14.91 13.00
CA SER A 267 1.16 -14.65 13.64
C SER A 267 1.26 -14.02 15.03
N SER A 268 2.22 -14.47 15.84
CA SER A 268 2.46 -13.90 17.17
C SER A 268 3.05 -12.47 17.11
N THR A 269 3.91 -12.20 16.13
CA THR A 269 4.51 -10.87 15.92
C THR A 269 3.46 -9.84 15.52
N PHE A 270 2.49 -10.22 14.68
CA PHE A 270 1.43 -9.34 14.19
C PHE A 270 0.15 -9.34 15.05
N ASN A 271 0.10 -10.10 16.14
CA ASN A 271 -1.00 -10.03 17.11
C ASN A 271 -0.90 -8.77 17.97
N LEU A 272 -1.14 -7.60 17.36
CA LEU A 272 -0.97 -6.29 17.97
C LEU A 272 -2.30 -5.67 18.40
N TYR A 273 -3.33 -5.83 17.61
CA TYR A 273 -4.70 -5.34 17.85
C TYR A 273 -5.68 -6.09 16.96
N ASP A 274 -6.97 -6.03 17.30
CA ASP A 274 -8.03 -6.60 16.47
C ASP A 274 -8.55 -5.57 15.48
N ASN A 275 -8.71 -5.97 14.21
CA ASN A 275 -9.35 -5.14 13.21
C ASN A 275 -10.83 -4.92 13.58
N TYR A 276 -11.29 -3.69 13.47
CA TYR A 276 -12.70 -3.42 13.58
C TYR A 276 -13.42 -3.93 12.32
N PRO A 277 -14.57 -4.58 12.49
CA PRO A 277 -15.41 -4.98 11.36
C PRO A 277 -15.66 -3.83 10.38
N GLN A 278 -15.48 -4.11 9.08
CA GLN A 278 -15.70 -3.16 7.99
C GLN A 278 -16.66 -3.73 6.95
N ILE A 279 -17.51 -2.87 6.41
CA ILE A 279 -18.33 -3.15 5.22
C ILE A 279 -17.99 -2.13 4.15
N LYS A 280 -17.65 -2.62 2.96
CA LYS A 280 -17.35 -1.83 1.77
C LYS A 280 -18.42 -2.12 0.73
N ILE A 281 -19.10 -1.08 0.24
CA ILE A 281 -20.16 -1.19 -0.77
C ILE A 281 -19.82 -0.27 -1.94
N ASN A 282 -19.84 -0.82 -3.16
CA ASN A 282 -19.74 -0.05 -4.38
C ASN A 282 -21.15 0.14 -4.95
N ILE A 283 -21.60 1.37 -5.07
CA ILE A 283 -22.93 1.72 -5.58
C ILE A 283 -22.73 2.31 -6.98
N PRO A 284 -23.08 1.57 -8.04
CA PRO A 284 -22.93 2.07 -9.40
C PRO A 284 -23.90 3.22 -9.66
N TYR A 285 -23.51 4.15 -10.55
CA TYR A 285 -24.34 5.25 -11.00
C TYR A 285 -24.11 5.54 -12.47
N ASN A 286 -25.15 6.07 -13.14
CA ASN A 286 -25.03 6.51 -14.54
C ASN A 286 -24.61 7.99 -14.62
N LYS A 287 -25.08 8.83 -13.70
CA LYS A 287 -24.75 10.27 -13.64
C LYS A 287 -24.72 10.77 -12.23
N ILE A 288 -23.71 11.56 -11.91
CA ILE A 288 -23.64 12.31 -10.64
C ILE A 288 -24.22 13.70 -10.85
N THR A 289 -25.11 14.12 -9.95
CA THR A 289 -25.66 15.47 -9.92
C THR A 289 -24.94 16.30 -8.87
N THR A 290 -24.96 17.63 -9.04
CA THR A 290 -24.46 18.58 -8.03
C THR A 290 -25.12 18.38 -6.66
N LYS A 291 -26.39 17.92 -6.65
CA LYS A 291 -27.12 17.56 -5.44
C LYS A 291 -26.47 16.36 -4.73
N THR A 292 -26.09 15.33 -5.49
CA THR A 292 -25.40 14.16 -4.95
C THR A 292 -24.03 14.51 -4.37
N GLU A 293 -23.25 15.33 -5.07
CA GLU A 293 -21.93 15.78 -4.57
C GLU A 293 -22.04 16.59 -3.29
N LYS A 294 -22.96 17.54 -3.25
CA LYS A 294 -23.25 18.34 -2.04
C LYS A 294 -23.70 17.47 -0.87
N TYR A 295 -24.54 16.47 -1.12
CA TYR A 295 -24.97 15.54 -0.08
C TYR A 295 -23.81 14.74 0.48
N ILE A 296 -22.98 14.14 -0.38
CA ILE A 296 -21.79 13.36 0.04
C ILE A 296 -20.85 14.24 0.87
N LYS A 297 -20.57 15.46 0.41
CA LYS A 297 -19.72 16.40 1.12
C LYS A 297 -20.30 16.75 2.51
N ASN A 298 -21.58 17.07 2.58
CA ASN A 298 -22.26 17.45 3.82
C ASN A 298 -22.32 16.31 4.84
N ILE A 299 -22.57 15.07 4.37
CA ILE A 299 -22.68 13.93 5.28
C ILE A 299 -21.32 13.53 5.84
N ASN A 300 -20.26 13.59 5.03
CA ASN A 300 -18.89 13.36 5.49
C ASN A 300 -18.40 14.44 6.48
N GLN A 301 -18.87 15.69 6.32
CA GLN A 301 -18.49 16.79 7.22
C GLN A 301 -19.25 16.74 8.56
N LYS A 302 -20.54 16.38 8.51
CA LYS A 302 -21.41 16.46 9.70
C LYS A 302 -21.20 15.35 10.71
N ASN A 303 -20.81 14.15 10.30
CA ASN A 303 -20.68 13.03 11.24
C ASN A 303 -19.83 11.89 10.68
N ASN A 304 -18.55 11.91 10.96
CA ASN A 304 -17.72 10.72 10.78
C ASN A 304 -18.02 9.59 11.79
N ASN A 305 -18.86 9.87 12.84
CA ASN A 305 -19.22 8.90 13.87
C ASN A 305 -20.73 8.95 14.13
N ILE A 306 -21.47 7.99 13.60
CA ILE A 306 -22.87 7.75 13.95
C ILE A 306 -22.93 6.46 14.76
N LYS A 307 -23.48 6.49 15.98
CA LYS A 307 -23.63 5.32 16.87
C LYS A 307 -22.31 4.55 17.08
N ASN A 308 -21.18 5.23 17.31
CA ASN A 308 -19.84 4.64 17.47
C ASN A 308 -19.27 3.94 16.22
N ASN A 309 -19.90 4.13 15.06
CA ASN A 309 -19.38 3.66 13.77
C ASN A 309 -18.77 4.83 12.99
N ARG A 310 -17.62 4.61 12.40
CA ARG A 310 -17.05 5.50 11.39
C ARG A 310 -17.59 5.13 10.01
N PHE A 311 -17.85 6.11 9.17
CA PHE A 311 -18.15 5.87 7.76
C PHE A 311 -17.43 6.85 6.84
N LEU A 312 -17.26 6.44 5.60
CA LEU A 312 -16.71 7.24 4.52
C LEU A 312 -17.51 7.00 3.25
N ILE A 313 -17.96 8.08 2.62
CA ILE A 313 -18.64 8.03 1.31
C ILE A 313 -17.80 8.84 0.34
N ARG A 314 -17.41 8.24 -0.78
CA ARG A 314 -16.63 8.93 -1.81
C ARG A 314 -17.03 8.52 -3.21
N ILE A 315 -16.96 9.43 -4.15
CA ILE A 315 -17.06 9.13 -5.58
C ILE A 315 -15.71 8.53 -6.02
N SER A 316 -15.75 7.45 -6.79
CA SER A 316 -14.54 6.89 -7.39
C SER A 316 -14.05 7.81 -8.51
N GLY A 317 -12.72 8.02 -8.58
CA GLY A 317 -12.10 8.81 -9.66
C GLY A 317 -11.89 8.04 -10.96
N THR A 318 -11.98 6.70 -10.92
CA THR A 318 -11.64 5.82 -12.05
C THR A 318 -12.81 4.99 -12.55
N GLU A 319 -13.86 4.84 -11.76
CA GLU A 319 -15.02 4.00 -12.07
C GLU A 319 -16.31 4.76 -11.75
N PRO A 320 -17.44 4.50 -12.45
CA PRO A 320 -18.72 5.15 -12.17
C PRO A 320 -19.41 4.55 -10.94
N VAL A 321 -18.74 4.59 -9.79
CA VAL A 321 -19.27 4.06 -8.52
C VAL A 321 -19.07 5.06 -7.36
N ILE A 322 -20.03 5.09 -6.45
CA ILE A 322 -19.85 5.68 -5.12
C ILE A 322 -19.40 4.57 -4.19
N ARG A 323 -18.29 4.78 -3.51
CA ARG A 323 -17.73 3.84 -2.53
C ARG A 323 -18.15 4.26 -1.14
N LEU A 324 -18.87 3.38 -0.47
CA LEU A 324 -19.27 3.49 0.93
C LEU A 324 -18.42 2.54 1.78
N LEU A 325 -17.77 3.05 2.80
CA LEU A 325 -17.12 2.29 3.87
C LEU A 325 -17.85 2.57 5.17
N VAL A 326 -18.17 1.55 5.92
CA VAL A 326 -18.65 1.65 7.31
C VAL A 326 -17.83 0.70 8.18
N GLU A 327 -17.37 1.17 9.32
CA GLU A 327 -16.60 0.38 10.26
C GLU A 327 -16.96 0.72 11.72
N GLY A 328 -16.84 -0.25 12.62
CA GLY A 328 -17.17 -0.08 14.03
C GLY A 328 -16.86 -1.34 14.84
N LYS A 329 -17.05 -1.27 16.16
CA LYS A 329 -16.73 -2.40 17.05
C LYS A 329 -17.60 -3.64 16.81
N GLU A 330 -18.88 -3.44 16.51
CA GLU A 330 -19.88 -4.50 16.42
C GLU A 330 -20.36 -4.67 14.99
N MET A 331 -20.19 -5.85 14.41
CA MET A 331 -20.58 -6.18 13.05
C MET A 331 -22.07 -5.87 12.78
N LYS A 332 -22.96 -6.19 13.74
CA LYS A 332 -24.41 -5.92 13.61
C LYS A 332 -24.69 -4.43 13.42
N SER A 333 -24.07 -3.60 14.25
CA SER A 333 -24.21 -2.14 14.15
C SER A 333 -23.65 -1.59 12.82
N VAL A 334 -22.51 -2.14 12.36
CA VAL A 334 -21.91 -1.79 11.07
C VAL A 334 -22.81 -2.17 9.90
N GLN A 335 -23.43 -3.36 9.94
CA GLN A 335 -24.38 -3.83 8.92
C GLN A 335 -25.63 -2.94 8.84
N GLU A 336 -26.24 -2.62 9.97
CA GLU A 336 -27.40 -1.75 10.05
C GLU A 336 -27.10 -0.35 9.47
N GLN A 337 -25.97 0.22 9.88
CA GLN A 337 -25.54 1.52 9.41
C GLN A 337 -25.23 1.54 7.91
N ALA A 338 -24.58 0.49 7.40
CA ALA A 338 -24.25 0.36 5.99
C ALA A 338 -25.53 0.29 5.13
N LYS A 339 -26.53 -0.50 5.53
CA LYS A 339 -27.83 -0.58 4.86
C LYS A 339 -28.56 0.76 4.83
N ILE A 340 -28.57 1.50 5.96
CA ILE A 340 -29.21 2.82 6.04
C ILE A 340 -28.54 3.81 5.07
N LEU A 341 -27.20 3.87 5.06
CA LEU A 341 -26.46 4.78 4.20
C LEU A 341 -26.58 4.40 2.73
N GLU A 342 -26.50 3.11 2.41
CA GLU A 342 -26.70 2.61 1.05
C GLU A 342 -28.08 3.00 0.51
N LYS A 343 -29.16 2.73 1.26
CA LYS A 343 -30.53 3.11 0.87
C LYS A 343 -30.66 4.61 0.61
N LYS A 344 -30.05 5.45 1.46
CA LYS A 344 -30.06 6.91 1.28
C LYS A 344 -29.32 7.33 0.01
N ILE A 345 -28.14 6.74 -0.26
CA ILE A 345 -27.36 7.05 -1.47
C ILE A 345 -28.13 6.64 -2.71
N ARG A 346 -28.69 5.42 -2.75
CA ARG A 346 -29.51 4.94 -3.88
C ARG A 346 -30.69 5.84 -4.13
N SER A 347 -31.45 6.22 -3.11
CA SER A 347 -32.58 7.15 -3.23
C SER A 347 -32.19 8.52 -3.84
N ILE A 348 -31.00 9.05 -3.54
CA ILE A 348 -30.51 10.31 -4.11
C ILE A 348 -30.07 10.14 -5.56
N LEU A 349 -29.62 8.94 -5.94
CA LEU A 349 -29.26 8.59 -7.31
C LEU A 349 -30.47 8.25 -8.17
N GLY A 350 -31.67 8.07 -7.57
CA GLY A 350 -32.88 7.64 -8.25
C GLY A 350 -32.87 6.13 -8.58
N LEU A 351 -32.18 5.34 -7.75
CA LEU A 351 -32.03 3.87 -7.86
C LEU A 351 -32.94 3.17 -6.84
#